data_8a5f86a30b1f58395c9f9ddaa8b9a0b5
#
_entry.id   8a5f86a30b1f58395c9f9ddaa8b9a0b5
#
_cell.length_a   1.000
_cell.length_b   1.000
_cell.length_c   1.000
_cell.angle_alpha   90.00
_cell.angle_beta   90.00
_cell.angle_gamma   90.00
#
_symmetry.space_group_name_H-M   'P 1'
#
loop_
_entity.id
_entity.type
_entity.pdbx_description
1 polymer ?
#
loop_
_entity_poly.entity_id
_entity_poly.type
_entity_poly.pdbx_seq_one_letter_code
_entity_poly.pdbx_strand_id
1 'polypeptide(L)'
;ILFLNKIDLLGDSLAQVKIQIEHIYEHAELTIFYGSATNKQGLNDFKAHTYGKRILLAGHSGVGKSTLMNALYDNLNARVGAISEYHQKGKHTTTFAEMFTANEGTQIIDTPGIRDFGVVDVEDHELHQYFPEFRNIMSECKFSNCTHIHEPDCAVLKAVESGNIPEERYY
;
A
#
# COMPACT_ATOMS: atom_id res chain seq x y z
N ILE A 1 -3.78 -3.29 3.72
CA ILE A 1 -2.83 -4.39 3.46
C ILE A 1 -1.61 -3.83 2.77
N LEU A 2 -0.43 -4.17 3.22
CA LEU A 2 0.85 -3.89 2.57
C LEU A 2 1.41 -5.21 2.02
N PHE A 3 1.79 -5.24 0.74
CA PHE A 3 2.47 -6.40 0.13
C PHE A 3 3.88 -5.99 -0.32
N LEU A 4 4.90 -6.49 0.37
CA LEU A 4 6.30 -6.32 -0.03
C LEU A 4 6.66 -7.37 -1.10
N ASN A 5 6.73 -6.91 -2.35
CA ASN A 5 7.07 -7.76 -3.49
C ASN A 5 8.59 -7.86 -3.70
N LYS A 6 9.02 -8.82 -4.52
CA LYS A 6 10.42 -9.00 -4.94
C LYS A 6 11.37 -9.39 -3.80
N ILE A 7 10.88 -10.12 -2.80
CA ILE A 7 11.74 -10.59 -1.68
C ILE A 7 12.87 -11.51 -2.16
N ASP A 8 12.76 -12.09 -3.34
CA ASP A 8 13.81 -12.86 -4.01
C ASP A 8 15.09 -12.07 -4.29
N LEU A 9 14.99 -10.74 -4.36
CA LEU A 9 16.14 -9.85 -4.55
C LEU A 9 16.87 -9.50 -3.25
N LEU A 10 16.30 -9.80 -2.10
CA LEU A 10 16.86 -9.39 -0.80
C LEU A 10 17.90 -10.37 -0.24
N GLY A 11 17.91 -11.64 -0.68
CA GLY A 11 18.86 -12.63 -0.20
C GLY A 11 18.92 -12.69 1.33
N ASP A 12 20.13 -12.60 1.89
CA ASP A 12 20.39 -12.65 3.34
C ASP A 12 19.83 -11.44 4.11
N SER A 13 19.55 -10.33 3.40
CA SER A 13 18.99 -9.11 4.02
C SER A 13 17.50 -9.22 4.32
N LEU A 14 16.80 -10.25 3.85
CA LEU A 14 15.35 -10.38 3.99
C LEU A 14 14.89 -10.32 5.46
N ALA A 15 15.59 -10.98 6.36
CA ALA A 15 15.23 -10.98 7.78
C ALA A 15 15.31 -9.57 8.39
N GLN A 16 16.34 -8.82 8.06
CA GLN A 16 16.53 -7.46 8.54
C GLN A 16 15.48 -6.50 7.97
N VAL A 17 15.20 -6.62 6.66
CA VAL A 17 14.17 -5.80 6.00
C VAL A 17 12.79 -6.07 6.59
N LYS A 18 12.45 -7.32 6.90
CA LYS A 18 11.19 -7.65 7.57
C LYS A 18 11.07 -6.95 8.92
N ILE A 19 12.09 -7.05 9.77
CA ILE A 19 12.11 -6.39 11.08
C ILE A 19 11.91 -4.87 10.94
N GLN A 20 12.59 -4.25 9.98
CA GLN A 20 12.43 -2.81 9.73
C GLN A 20 11.01 -2.45 9.29
N ILE A 21 10.45 -3.17 8.33
CA ILE A 21 9.09 -2.90 7.82
C ILE A 21 8.05 -3.15 8.92
N GLU A 22 8.18 -4.22 9.70
CA GLU A 22 7.29 -4.51 10.82
C GLU A 22 7.36 -3.42 11.89
N HIS A 23 8.55 -2.90 12.19
CA HIS A 23 8.72 -1.77 13.11
C HIS A 23 8.09 -0.49 12.56
N ILE A 24 8.36 -0.12 11.29
CA ILE A 24 7.82 1.11 10.66
C ILE A 24 6.29 1.11 10.66
N TYR A 25 5.66 -0.05 10.47
CA TYR A 25 4.20 -0.16 10.33
C TYR A 25 3.51 -0.81 11.55
N GLU A 26 4.21 -0.94 12.69
CA GLU A 26 3.69 -1.62 13.90
C GLU A 26 2.33 -1.05 14.36
N HIS A 27 2.18 0.28 14.32
CA HIS A 27 0.98 0.97 14.77
C HIS A 27 0.05 1.44 13.64
N ALA A 28 0.36 1.04 12.39
CA ALA A 28 -0.40 1.49 11.21
C ALA A 28 -1.64 0.64 10.91
N GLU A 29 -2.00 -0.33 11.78
CA GLU A 29 -3.16 -1.22 11.62
C GLU A 29 -3.17 -1.96 10.27
N LEU A 30 -1.99 -2.34 9.75
CA LEU A 30 -1.84 -3.00 8.46
C LEU A 30 -1.49 -4.47 8.61
N THR A 31 -2.10 -5.31 7.78
CA THR A 31 -1.60 -6.68 7.55
C THR A 31 -0.51 -6.63 6.49
N ILE A 32 0.68 -7.16 6.81
CA ILE A 32 1.85 -7.13 5.93
C ILE A 32 2.08 -8.52 5.36
N PHE A 33 2.23 -8.61 4.05
CA PHE A 33 2.61 -9.82 3.34
C PHE A 33 3.96 -9.62 2.64
N TYR A 34 4.73 -10.69 2.60
CA TYR A 34 6.04 -10.73 1.95
C TYR A 34 6.04 -11.81 0.88
N GLY A 35 6.39 -11.44 -0.35
CA GLY A 35 6.37 -12.42 -1.42
C GLY A 35 7.19 -12.01 -2.64
N SER A 36 7.28 -12.93 -3.57
CA SER A 36 7.83 -12.70 -4.90
C SER A 36 6.84 -13.20 -5.94
N ALA A 37 6.38 -12.29 -6.77
CA ALA A 37 5.53 -12.63 -7.91
C ALA A 37 6.27 -13.45 -8.97
N THR A 38 7.60 -13.34 -9.04
CA THR A 38 8.44 -14.02 -10.04
C THR A 38 8.62 -15.50 -9.72
N ASN A 39 8.97 -15.84 -8.47
CA ASN A 39 9.20 -17.22 -8.04
C ASN A 39 8.02 -17.82 -7.25
N LYS A 40 6.92 -17.07 -7.13
CA LYS A 40 5.66 -17.46 -6.44
C LYS A 40 5.82 -17.70 -4.93
N GLN A 41 6.89 -17.24 -4.32
CA GLN A 41 7.11 -17.36 -2.88
C GLN A 41 6.16 -16.45 -2.10
N GLY A 42 5.55 -16.93 -1.00
CA GLY A 42 4.70 -16.14 -0.09
C GLY A 42 3.34 -15.73 -0.68
N LEU A 43 2.96 -16.22 -1.87
CA LEU A 43 1.71 -15.83 -2.51
C LEU A 43 0.49 -16.55 -1.95
N ASN A 44 0.64 -17.75 -1.39
CA ASN A 44 -0.49 -18.55 -0.92
C ASN A 44 -1.27 -17.87 0.22
N ASP A 45 -0.56 -17.30 1.19
CA ASP A 45 -1.16 -16.63 2.34
C ASP A 45 -1.87 -15.35 1.89
N PHE A 46 -1.26 -14.59 0.97
CA PHE A 46 -1.89 -13.43 0.38
C PHE A 46 -3.12 -13.80 -0.45
N LYS A 47 -3.04 -14.86 -1.26
CA LYS A 47 -4.17 -15.38 -2.03
C LYS A 47 -5.32 -15.83 -1.10
N ALA A 48 -5.02 -16.56 -0.03
CA ALA A 48 -6.01 -16.96 0.96
C ALA A 48 -6.67 -15.77 1.65
N HIS A 49 -5.87 -14.75 2.00
CA HIS A 49 -6.39 -13.54 2.64
C HIS A 49 -7.31 -12.72 1.71
N THR A 50 -7.04 -12.74 0.41
CA THR A 50 -7.80 -11.99 -0.61
C THR A 50 -8.94 -12.79 -1.24
N TYR A 51 -9.09 -14.07 -0.88
CA TYR A 51 -10.12 -14.95 -1.40
C TYR A 51 -11.53 -14.38 -1.23
N GLY A 52 -12.31 -14.36 -2.32
CA GLY A 52 -13.68 -13.86 -2.32
C GLY A 52 -13.83 -12.36 -2.06
N LYS A 53 -12.73 -11.61 -1.95
CA LYS A 53 -12.74 -10.17 -1.68
C LYS A 53 -12.65 -9.35 -2.95
N ARG A 54 -13.05 -8.08 -2.82
CA ARG A 54 -12.77 -7.06 -3.82
C ARG A 54 -11.47 -6.37 -3.45
N ILE A 55 -10.50 -6.38 -4.38
CA ILE A 55 -9.15 -5.85 -4.15
C ILE A 55 -8.82 -4.77 -5.19
N LEU A 56 -8.16 -3.73 -4.72
CA LEU A 56 -7.54 -2.69 -5.52
C LEU A 56 -6.02 -2.75 -5.30
N LEU A 57 -5.25 -2.82 -6.37
CA LEU A 57 -3.79 -2.76 -6.29
C LEU A 57 -3.29 -1.35 -6.57
N ALA A 58 -2.72 -0.72 -5.56
CA ALA A 58 -2.03 0.56 -5.64
C ALA A 58 -0.52 0.39 -5.46
N GLY A 59 0.27 1.27 -6.06
CA GLY A 59 1.72 1.28 -5.93
C GLY A 59 2.42 1.82 -7.18
N HIS A 60 3.67 2.20 -7.04
CA HIS A 60 4.48 2.82 -8.09
C HIS A 60 4.64 1.93 -9.33
N SER A 61 5.06 2.56 -10.44
CA SER A 61 5.44 1.82 -11.66
C SER A 61 6.64 0.92 -11.37
N GLY A 62 6.61 -0.31 -11.90
CA GLY A 62 7.71 -1.25 -11.73
C GLY A 62 7.73 -2.03 -10.42
N VAL A 63 6.83 -1.78 -9.46
CA VAL A 63 6.75 -2.59 -8.22
C VAL A 63 6.26 -4.02 -8.46
N GLY A 64 5.73 -4.31 -9.66
CA GLY A 64 5.32 -5.65 -10.07
C GLY A 64 3.85 -5.96 -9.86
N LYS A 65 2.95 -4.95 -9.85
CA LYS A 65 1.50 -5.17 -9.72
C LYS A 65 0.94 -6.17 -10.74
N SER A 66 1.21 -5.95 -12.02
CA SER A 66 0.74 -6.84 -13.09
C SER A 66 1.34 -8.25 -12.99
N THR A 67 2.61 -8.35 -12.60
CA THR A 67 3.27 -9.64 -12.39
C THR A 67 2.64 -10.38 -11.22
N LEU A 68 2.35 -9.67 -10.12
CA LEU A 68 1.68 -10.24 -8.96
C LEU A 68 0.28 -10.76 -9.31
N MET A 69 -0.48 -9.98 -10.08
CA MET A 69 -1.81 -10.38 -10.54
C MET A 69 -1.76 -11.67 -11.37
N ASN A 70 -0.84 -11.74 -12.34
CA ASN A 70 -0.65 -12.92 -13.16
C ASN A 70 -0.17 -14.14 -12.35
N ALA A 71 0.62 -13.92 -11.31
CA ALA A 71 1.09 -14.99 -10.45
C ALA A 71 -0.01 -15.55 -9.52
N LEU A 72 -0.97 -14.72 -9.14
CA LEU A 72 -2.08 -15.10 -8.26
C LEU A 72 -3.25 -15.74 -9.01
N TYR A 73 -3.52 -15.28 -10.25
CA TYR A 73 -4.75 -15.61 -10.98
C TYR A 73 -4.48 -15.89 -12.45
N ASP A 74 -4.38 -17.17 -12.81
CA ASP A 74 -3.99 -17.62 -14.15
C ASP A 74 -4.93 -17.12 -15.26
N ASN A 75 -6.20 -16.91 -14.96
CA ASN A 75 -7.21 -16.48 -15.95
C ASN A 75 -7.15 -14.98 -16.29
N LEU A 76 -6.33 -14.20 -15.61
CA LEU A 76 -6.16 -12.77 -15.89
C LEU A 76 -5.12 -12.46 -16.97
N ASN A 77 -4.27 -13.42 -17.32
CA ASN A 77 -3.14 -13.20 -18.23
C ASN A 77 -3.49 -12.48 -19.53
N ALA A 78 -4.59 -12.88 -20.18
CA ALA A 78 -5.01 -12.26 -21.43
C ALA A 78 -5.51 -10.81 -21.27
N ARG A 79 -6.08 -10.50 -20.13
CA ARG A 79 -6.69 -9.18 -19.85
C ARG A 79 -5.68 -8.18 -19.29
N VAL A 80 -4.79 -8.63 -18.42
CA VAL A 80 -3.71 -7.80 -17.88
C VAL A 80 -2.68 -7.45 -18.95
N GLY A 81 -2.40 -8.35 -19.89
CA GLY A 81 -1.59 -8.07 -21.08
C GLY A 81 -2.20 -6.98 -21.96
N ALA A 82 -3.50 -7.03 -22.20
CA ALA A 82 -4.21 -6.01 -22.97
C ALA A 82 -4.17 -4.63 -22.30
N ILE A 83 -4.25 -4.58 -20.98
CA ILE A 83 -4.13 -3.33 -20.20
C ILE A 83 -2.72 -2.72 -20.35
N SER A 84 -1.68 -3.54 -20.29
CA SER A 84 -0.28 -3.08 -20.44
C SER A 84 0.01 -2.54 -21.86
N GLU A 85 -0.52 -3.18 -22.89
CA GLU A 85 -0.39 -2.72 -24.29
C GLU A 85 -1.21 -1.45 -24.57
N TYR A 86 -2.36 -1.29 -23.93
CA TYR A 86 -3.19 -0.10 -24.06
C TYR A 86 -2.50 1.16 -23.50
N HIS A 87 -1.73 1.00 -22.42
CA HIS A 87 -0.95 2.09 -21.84
C HIS A 87 0.27 2.52 -22.68
N GLN A 88 0.79 1.64 -23.54
CA GLN A 88 1.92 1.97 -24.42
C GLN A 88 1.54 2.79 -25.66
N LYS A 89 0.28 2.83 -26.05
CA LYS A 89 -0.16 3.47 -27.32
C LYS A 89 -0.55 4.95 -27.22
N GLY A 90 -0.24 5.65 -26.14
CA GLY A 90 -0.22 7.13 -26.09
C GLY A 90 -1.51 7.84 -26.53
N LYS A 91 -2.66 7.21 -26.53
CA LYS A 91 -3.94 7.82 -26.86
C LYS A 91 -4.65 8.27 -25.59
N HIS A 92 -4.82 9.57 -25.41
CA HIS A 92 -5.66 10.16 -24.37
C HIS A 92 -7.10 9.64 -24.50
N THR A 93 -7.38 8.54 -23.84
CA THR A 93 -8.74 8.04 -23.69
C THR A 93 -9.01 7.95 -22.22
N THR A 94 -10.06 8.61 -21.74
CA THR A 94 -10.56 8.50 -20.37
C THR A 94 -10.81 7.03 -20.09
N THR A 95 -9.91 6.43 -19.34
CA THR A 95 -9.96 5.00 -19.05
C THR A 95 -10.78 4.82 -17.79
N PHE A 96 -11.95 4.20 -17.93
CA PHE A 96 -12.79 3.86 -16.78
C PHE A 96 -12.10 2.78 -15.94
N ALA A 97 -12.30 2.83 -14.63
CA ALA A 97 -11.93 1.73 -13.76
C ALA A 97 -12.67 0.46 -14.20
N GLU A 98 -11.96 -0.63 -14.42
CA GLU A 98 -12.53 -1.89 -14.82
C GLU A 98 -12.39 -2.93 -13.70
N MET A 99 -13.47 -3.65 -13.46
CA MET A 99 -13.48 -4.71 -12.45
C MET A 99 -13.47 -6.07 -13.14
N PHE A 100 -12.48 -6.87 -12.81
CA PHE A 100 -12.31 -8.24 -13.29
C PHE A 100 -12.68 -9.23 -12.19
N THR A 101 -13.37 -10.29 -12.54
CA THR A 101 -13.60 -11.42 -11.64
C THR A 101 -12.55 -12.48 -11.92
N ALA A 102 -11.71 -12.75 -10.95
CA ALA A 102 -10.77 -13.85 -10.95
C ALA A 102 -11.47 -15.16 -10.59
N ASN A 103 -10.75 -16.28 -10.69
CA ASN A 103 -11.24 -17.55 -10.18
C ASN A 103 -11.67 -17.40 -8.71
N GLU A 104 -12.65 -18.19 -8.30
CA GLU A 104 -13.06 -18.29 -6.89
C GLU A 104 -13.76 -17.03 -6.33
N GLY A 105 -14.32 -16.17 -7.22
CA GLY A 105 -15.13 -15.02 -6.81
C GLY A 105 -14.37 -13.79 -6.33
N THR A 106 -13.04 -13.81 -6.37
CA THR A 106 -12.22 -12.62 -6.08
C THR A 106 -12.38 -11.60 -7.20
N GLN A 107 -12.67 -10.35 -6.84
CA GLN A 107 -12.80 -9.26 -7.77
C GLN A 107 -11.58 -8.33 -7.70
N ILE A 108 -11.08 -7.95 -8.86
CA ILE A 108 -9.89 -7.09 -8.96
C ILE A 108 -10.30 -5.83 -9.70
N ILE A 109 -10.05 -4.69 -9.06
CA ILE A 109 -10.29 -3.38 -9.67
C ILE A 109 -8.95 -2.89 -10.21
N ASP A 110 -8.86 -2.78 -11.53
CA ASP A 110 -7.78 -2.06 -12.18
C ASP A 110 -8.22 -0.61 -12.40
N THR A 111 -7.41 0.29 -11.91
CA THR A 111 -7.63 1.72 -12.08
C THR A 111 -6.46 2.26 -12.90
N PRO A 112 -6.61 2.30 -14.24
CA PRO A 112 -5.61 2.89 -15.11
C PRO A 112 -5.41 4.36 -14.72
N GLY A 113 -4.16 4.76 -14.54
CA GLY A 113 -3.84 6.15 -14.22
C GLY A 113 -3.72 6.52 -12.73
N ILE A 114 -3.91 5.60 -11.79
CA ILE A 114 -3.59 5.88 -10.35
C ILE A 114 -2.11 6.24 -10.13
N ARG A 115 -1.28 6.17 -11.17
CA ARG A 115 0.15 6.55 -11.07
C ARG A 115 0.35 7.99 -10.58
N ASP A 116 -0.59 8.86 -10.86
CA ASP A 116 -0.50 10.30 -10.61
C ASP A 116 -1.65 10.83 -9.73
N PHE A 117 -2.43 9.95 -9.12
CA PHE A 117 -3.40 10.39 -8.13
C PHE A 117 -2.64 10.79 -6.87
N GLY A 118 -2.50 12.10 -6.70
CA GLY A 118 -2.30 12.69 -5.40
C GLY A 118 -3.50 12.37 -4.50
N VAL A 119 -3.37 12.61 -3.23
CA VAL A 119 -4.49 12.59 -2.31
C VAL A 119 -5.44 13.70 -2.75
N VAL A 120 -6.63 13.31 -3.24
CA VAL A 120 -7.66 14.24 -3.71
C VAL A 120 -8.68 14.40 -2.59
N ASP A 121 -9.21 15.59 -2.41
CA ASP A 121 -10.20 15.93 -1.38
C ASP A 121 -9.72 15.72 0.08
N VAL A 122 -8.39 15.79 0.33
CA VAL A 122 -7.80 15.83 1.66
C VAL A 122 -6.96 17.11 1.75
N GLU A 123 -7.32 17.98 2.67
CA GLU A 123 -6.54 19.19 2.94
C GLU A 123 -5.27 18.80 3.73
N ASP A 124 -4.18 19.55 3.53
CA ASP A 124 -2.90 19.29 4.19
C ASP A 124 -3.04 19.18 5.72
N HIS A 125 -3.92 19.98 6.30
CA HIS A 125 -4.17 19.99 7.74
C HIS A 125 -5.02 18.80 8.24
N GLU A 126 -5.62 18.00 7.34
CA GLU A 126 -6.39 16.81 7.68
C GLU A 126 -5.59 15.52 7.53
N LEU A 127 -4.45 15.59 6.83
CA LEU A 127 -3.65 14.41 6.47
C LEU A 127 -3.30 13.55 7.69
N HIS A 128 -2.96 14.16 8.82
CA HIS A 128 -2.59 13.45 10.04
C HIS A 128 -3.71 12.55 10.59
N GLN A 129 -4.99 12.84 10.29
CA GLN A 129 -6.13 12.05 10.73
C GLN A 129 -6.23 10.70 10.03
N TYR A 130 -5.55 10.53 8.90
CA TYR A 130 -5.53 9.28 8.12
C TYR A 130 -4.42 8.33 8.57
N PHE A 131 -3.57 8.74 9.51
CA PHE A 131 -2.54 7.90 10.12
C PHE A 131 -3.06 7.35 11.44
N PRO A 132 -3.32 6.03 11.56
CA PRO A 132 -3.87 5.43 12.78
C PRO A 132 -3.04 5.75 14.02
N GLU A 133 -1.73 5.71 13.91
CA GLU A 133 -0.77 6.01 14.98
C GLU A 133 -0.89 7.45 15.50
N PHE A 134 -1.22 8.42 14.64
CA PHE A 134 -1.44 9.79 15.04
C PHE A 134 -2.83 9.96 15.63
N ARG A 135 -3.85 9.41 14.95
CA ARG A 135 -5.24 9.49 15.36
C ARG A 135 -5.47 8.98 16.77
N ASN A 136 -4.74 7.93 17.17
CA ASN A 136 -4.89 7.31 18.49
C ASN A 136 -4.41 8.20 19.64
N ILE A 137 -3.49 9.15 19.38
CA ILE A 137 -2.87 9.99 20.42
C ILE A 137 -3.07 11.49 20.22
N MET A 138 -3.56 11.93 19.06
CA MET A 138 -3.69 13.36 18.77
C MET A 138 -4.65 14.11 19.73
N SER A 139 -5.59 13.39 20.38
CA SER A 139 -6.47 13.94 21.40
C SER A 139 -5.73 14.38 22.69
N GLU A 140 -4.50 13.90 22.88
CA GLU A 140 -3.63 14.24 24.01
C GLU A 140 -2.80 15.51 23.75
N CYS A 141 -2.87 16.07 22.55
CA CYS A 141 -2.21 17.32 22.24
C CYS A 141 -2.84 18.47 23.03
N LYS A 142 -2.00 19.44 23.43
CA LYS A 142 -2.46 20.64 24.16
C LYS A 142 -3.48 21.48 23.38
N PHE A 143 -3.33 21.52 22.04
CA PHE A 143 -4.19 22.31 21.17
C PHE A 143 -5.05 21.40 20.31
N SER A 144 -6.33 21.69 20.19
CA SER A 144 -7.29 20.92 19.39
C SER A 144 -7.05 21.01 17.88
N ASN A 145 -6.34 22.04 17.43
CA ASN A 145 -5.95 22.28 16.04
C ASN A 145 -4.45 22.08 15.82
N CYS A 146 -3.82 21.17 16.58
CA CYS A 146 -2.40 20.88 16.47
C CYS A 146 -2.07 20.32 15.10
N THR A 147 -1.07 20.91 14.44
CA THR A 147 -0.58 20.43 13.14
C THR A 147 0.56 19.41 13.27
N HIS A 148 1.01 19.17 14.51
CA HIS A 148 2.08 18.24 14.89
C HIS A 148 3.45 18.58 14.29
N ILE A 149 3.69 19.83 13.89
CA ILE A 149 4.95 20.28 13.26
C ILE A 149 5.85 20.99 14.28
N HIS A 150 5.32 21.93 15.05
CA HIS A 150 6.12 22.80 15.93
C HIS A 150 5.38 23.22 17.22
N GLU A 151 4.19 22.70 17.44
CA GLU A 151 3.40 23.10 18.60
C GLU A 151 3.97 22.55 19.90
N PRO A 152 4.05 23.37 20.95
CA PRO A 152 4.51 22.92 22.25
C PRO A 152 3.51 21.92 22.87
N ASP A 153 4.03 20.95 23.59
CA ASP A 153 3.24 19.88 24.21
C ASP A 153 2.42 19.04 23.20
N CYS A 154 2.93 18.85 21.99
CA CYS A 154 2.36 17.96 21.01
C CYS A 154 2.60 16.50 21.39
N ALA A 155 1.54 15.69 21.50
CA ALA A 155 1.65 14.27 21.84
C ALA A 155 2.30 13.47 20.72
N VAL A 156 2.03 13.80 19.45
CA VAL A 156 2.63 13.13 18.30
C VAL A 156 4.14 13.37 18.26
N LEU A 157 4.62 14.61 18.42
CA LEU A 157 6.06 14.90 18.46
C LEU A 157 6.76 14.17 19.60
N LYS A 158 6.14 14.15 20.80
CA LYS A 158 6.69 13.38 21.93
C LYS A 158 6.77 11.88 21.66
N ALA A 159 5.76 11.34 20.94
CA ALA A 159 5.77 9.94 20.55
C ALA A 159 6.87 9.61 19.52
N VAL A 160 7.14 10.52 18.57
CA VAL A 160 8.27 10.40 17.64
C VAL A 160 9.59 10.49 18.39
N GLU A 161 9.78 11.49 19.24
CA GLU A 161 11.00 11.67 20.06
C GLU A 161 11.29 10.47 20.96
N SER A 162 10.26 9.81 21.48
CA SER A 162 10.39 8.61 22.30
C SER A 162 10.52 7.30 21.51
N GLY A 163 10.41 7.35 20.17
CA GLY A 163 10.44 6.18 19.29
C GLY A 163 9.15 5.34 19.28
N ASN A 164 8.08 5.81 19.91
CA ASN A 164 6.76 5.15 19.85
C ASN A 164 6.09 5.31 18.48
N ILE A 165 6.45 6.34 17.73
CA ILE A 165 6.12 6.50 16.31
C ILE A 165 7.46 6.56 15.56
N PRO A 166 7.70 5.66 14.61
CA PRO A 166 8.90 5.69 13.78
C PRO A 166 9.02 7.01 12.99
N GLU A 167 10.22 7.56 12.89
CA GLU A 167 10.49 8.79 12.13
C GLU A 167 10.04 8.67 10.67
N GLU A 168 10.18 7.50 10.05
CA GLU A 168 9.77 7.22 8.68
C GLU A 168 8.27 7.32 8.46
N ARG A 169 7.48 7.30 9.54
CA ARG A 169 6.02 7.50 9.49
C ARG A 169 5.62 8.94 9.71
N TYR A 170 6.52 9.73 10.27
CA TYR A 170 6.28 11.12 10.55
C TYR A 170 6.78 12.04 9.41
N TYR A 171 7.96 11.76 8.82
CA TYR A 171 8.56 12.50 7.70
C TYR A 171 8.19 11.89 6.34
#